data_e12822cc5aa44fa13168907453878642
#
_entry.id   e12822cc5aa44fa13168907453878642
#
_cell.length_a   1.000
_cell.length_b   1.000
_cell.length_c   1.000
_cell.angle_alpha   90.00
_cell.angle_beta   90.00
_cell.angle_gamma   90.00
#
_symmetry.space_group_name_H-M   'P 1'
#
loop_
_entity.id
_entity.type
_entity.pdbx_description
1 polymer ?
#
loop_
_entity_poly.entity_id
_entity_poly.type
_entity_poly.pdbx_seq_one_letter_code
_entity_poly.pdbx_strand_id
1 'polypeptide(L)'
;MHLLFALAVAALPSVLRMDDALRIFREGGFDLLIADAQVAAAQGDAAAAGAIANPQLSGSAGRSFGYDATACPGCSATAWSVGLTDPGALSDLLTGKRGLRLDVARAAVAAARLSRDDALRALSLQVRQALLDGALQQAQLDLAREIAESTDQTRALNQRRMQAGAISEAELARAEVAALEAQQGVDLAEQAVRAGRLQIAFLLGSREPAADFTVDPSLLDRPMPAEAPPLDALAREALERRPDLLAASAQESRAEAGLSLARRQRVPDVALSAQYQEEGSGQNALQPPTVTFGIQVPVPLFYQQQGEIGRAQAEIRAQRATVEKLRAQALVDVQSARAAVDANRRLVDRMRARLLERARRTRDLVQIQYEKGAASLLELLDAQRVWAQTRAEYLKDLHDFWLAVFQLDAAVGRS
;
A
#
# COMPACT_ATOMS: atom_id res chain seq x y z
N MET A 1 -18.80 15.30 -16.90
CA MET A 1 -17.70 16.13 -17.38
C MET A 1 -16.43 15.43 -16.93
N HIS A 2 -15.89 14.55 -17.79
CA HIS A 2 -14.70 13.72 -17.50
C HIS A 2 -13.46 14.62 -17.59
N LEU A 3 -12.94 15.05 -16.46
CA LEU A 3 -11.56 15.54 -16.38
C LEU A 3 -10.65 14.31 -16.50
N LEU A 4 -10.16 14.05 -17.70
CA LEU A 4 -8.97 13.24 -17.94
C LEU A 4 -7.80 13.97 -17.26
N PHE A 5 -7.50 13.61 -16.01
CA PHE A 5 -6.22 13.89 -15.42
C PHE A 5 -5.18 13.06 -16.21
N ALA A 6 -4.62 13.66 -17.24
CA ALA A 6 -3.34 13.24 -17.77
C ALA A 6 -2.32 13.59 -16.66
N LEU A 7 -2.15 12.68 -15.70
CA LEU A 7 -0.99 12.71 -14.80
C LEU A 7 0.23 12.56 -15.71
N ALA A 8 0.90 13.68 -15.99
CA ALA A 8 2.22 13.67 -16.60
C ALA A 8 3.13 12.91 -15.61
N VAL A 9 3.42 11.66 -15.94
CA VAL A 9 4.44 10.90 -15.24
C VAL A 9 5.73 11.67 -15.41
N ALA A 10 6.25 12.24 -14.33
CA ALA A 10 7.54 12.92 -14.35
C ALA A 10 8.57 11.92 -14.87
N ALA A 11 9.33 12.31 -15.90
CA ALA A 11 10.42 11.50 -16.43
C ALA A 11 11.37 11.15 -15.27
N LEU A 12 11.72 9.87 -15.14
CA LEU A 12 12.65 9.43 -14.09
C LEU A 12 14.02 10.10 -14.33
N PRO A 13 14.69 10.59 -13.28
CA PRO A 13 16.02 11.17 -13.42
C PRO A 13 17.03 10.09 -13.79
N SER A 14 18.09 10.45 -14.51
CA SER A 14 19.15 9.53 -14.91
C SER A 14 19.85 8.84 -13.71
N VAL A 15 19.92 9.52 -12.57
CA VAL A 15 20.37 8.97 -11.28
C VAL A 15 19.23 9.15 -10.28
N LEU A 16 18.66 8.04 -9.84
CA LEU A 16 17.54 8.03 -8.91
C LEU A 16 18.03 8.02 -7.47
N ARG A 17 17.76 9.12 -6.75
CA ARG A 17 18.04 9.29 -5.33
C ARG A 17 16.82 8.90 -4.49
N MET A 18 17.04 8.62 -3.20
CA MET A 18 15.98 8.24 -2.27
C MET A 18 14.85 9.27 -2.20
N ASP A 19 15.19 10.55 -2.06
CA ASP A 19 14.21 11.63 -1.93
C ASP A 19 13.40 11.85 -3.20
N ASP A 20 14.05 11.73 -4.37
CA ASP A 20 13.39 11.82 -5.68
C ASP A 20 12.40 10.67 -5.87
N ALA A 21 12.81 9.45 -5.54
CA ALA A 21 11.96 8.27 -5.65
C ALA A 21 10.73 8.37 -4.73
N LEU A 22 10.90 8.78 -3.47
CA LEU A 22 9.79 8.97 -2.54
C LEU A 22 8.84 10.09 -2.99
N ARG A 23 9.36 11.17 -3.60
CA ARG A 23 8.53 12.23 -4.17
C ARG A 23 7.72 11.72 -5.36
N ILE A 24 8.37 11.07 -6.34
CA ILE A 24 7.70 10.52 -7.52
C ILE A 24 6.65 9.49 -7.11
N PHE A 25 6.97 8.61 -6.15
CA PHE A 25 6.03 7.63 -5.60
C PHE A 25 4.80 8.32 -5.00
N ARG A 26 4.96 9.39 -4.22
CA ARG A 26 3.84 10.13 -3.62
C ARG A 26 2.93 10.80 -4.66
N GLU A 27 3.48 11.16 -5.81
CA GLU A 27 2.75 11.81 -6.90
C GLU A 27 2.07 10.83 -7.85
N GLY A 28 2.65 9.62 -8.05
CA GLY A 28 2.23 8.72 -9.12
C GLY A 28 2.11 7.23 -8.77
N GLY A 29 2.50 6.81 -7.56
CA GLY A 29 2.44 5.40 -7.15
C GLY A 29 1.04 4.81 -7.20
N PHE A 30 0.85 3.73 -7.95
CA PHE A 30 -0.49 3.15 -8.20
C PHE A 30 -1.24 2.79 -6.92
N ASP A 31 -0.58 2.15 -5.97
CA ASP A 31 -1.21 1.71 -4.73
C ASP A 31 -1.63 2.90 -3.84
N LEU A 32 -0.87 4.00 -3.89
CA LEU A 32 -1.24 5.22 -3.18
C LEU A 32 -2.42 5.93 -3.85
N LEU A 33 -2.50 5.94 -5.19
CA LEU A 33 -3.66 6.44 -5.92
C LEU A 33 -4.92 5.64 -5.61
N ILE A 34 -4.80 4.31 -5.44
CA ILE A 34 -5.90 3.44 -5.00
C ILE A 34 -6.34 3.82 -3.59
N ALA A 35 -5.40 4.04 -2.66
CA ALA A 35 -5.73 4.46 -1.30
C ALA A 35 -6.39 5.85 -1.26
N ASP A 36 -5.96 6.81 -2.09
CA ASP A 36 -6.59 8.12 -2.24
C ASP A 36 -8.02 8.00 -2.79
N ALA A 37 -8.25 7.12 -3.78
CA ALA A 37 -9.58 6.84 -4.31
C ALA A 37 -10.52 6.23 -3.24
N GLN A 38 -10.01 5.39 -2.32
CA GLN A 38 -10.79 4.85 -1.21
C GLN A 38 -11.21 5.96 -0.22
N VAL A 39 -10.35 6.94 0.04
CA VAL A 39 -10.73 8.13 0.83
C VAL A 39 -11.82 8.93 0.13
N ALA A 40 -11.69 9.15 -1.18
CA ALA A 40 -12.72 9.86 -1.97
C ALA A 40 -14.07 9.10 -1.97
N ALA A 41 -14.05 7.77 -2.06
CA ALA A 41 -15.25 6.93 -1.95
C ALA A 41 -15.93 7.11 -0.57
N ALA A 42 -15.15 7.05 0.52
CA ALA A 42 -15.70 7.29 1.86
C ALA A 42 -16.29 8.70 2.04
N GLN A 43 -15.72 9.72 1.38
CA GLN A 43 -16.28 11.07 1.34
C GLN A 43 -17.60 11.12 0.56
N GLY A 44 -17.70 10.39 -0.55
CA GLY A 44 -18.94 10.20 -1.30
C GLY A 44 -20.02 9.55 -0.43
N ASP A 45 -19.68 8.49 0.29
CA ASP A 45 -20.60 7.83 1.23
C ASP A 45 -21.06 8.77 2.35
N ALA A 46 -20.18 9.65 2.84
CA ALA A 46 -20.54 10.65 3.84
C ALA A 46 -21.48 11.71 3.29
N ALA A 47 -21.33 12.11 2.03
CA ALA A 47 -22.27 12.99 1.36
C ALA A 47 -23.64 12.32 1.21
N ALA A 48 -23.66 11.05 0.79
CA ALA A 48 -24.89 10.25 0.67
C ALA A 48 -25.59 10.05 2.03
N ALA A 49 -24.81 9.75 3.10
CA ALA A 49 -25.34 9.59 4.46
C ALA A 49 -26.00 10.87 5.01
N GLY A 50 -25.52 12.03 4.57
CA GLY A 50 -26.09 13.34 4.91
C GLY A 50 -27.25 13.77 4.03
N ALA A 51 -27.56 13.06 2.94
CA ALA A 51 -28.63 13.42 2.03
C ALA A 51 -30.01 13.24 2.68
N ILE A 52 -30.92 14.11 2.31
CA ILE A 52 -32.34 13.98 2.65
C ILE A 52 -33.01 13.15 1.53
N ALA A 53 -33.85 12.18 1.92
CA ALA A 53 -34.55 11.36 0.95
C ALA A 53 -35.46 12.24 0.05
N ASN A 54 -35.40 12.00 -1.25
CA ASN A 54 -36.26 12.72 -2.19
C ASN A 54 -37.71 12.31 -2.05
N PRO A 55 -38.66 13.23 -2.14
CA PRO A 55 -40.06 12.90 -2.21
C PRO A 55 -40.36 12.09 -3.49
N GLN A 56 -41.31 11.18 -3.39
CA GLN A 56 -41.74 10.33 -4.49
C GLN A 56 -42.99 10.84 -5.10
N LEU A 57 -43.00 11.07 -6.41
CA LEU A 57 -44.18 11.40 -7.20
C LEU A 57 -44.71 10.09 -7.78
N SER A 58 -45.99 9.82 -7.55
CA SER A 58 -46.73 8.69 -8.12
C SER A 58 -47.88 9.15 -8.96
N GLY A 59 -48.18 8.42 -10.02
CA GLY A 59 -49.36 8.63 -10.83
C GLY A 59 -49.99 7.30 -11.21
N SER A 60 -51.31 7.24 -11.17
CA SER A 60 -52.03 6.07 -11.65
C SER A 60 -53.22 6.48 -12.56
N ALA A 61 -53.50 5.64 -13.54
CA ALA A 61 -54.70 5.76 -14.38
C ALA A 61 -55.31 4.36 -14.49
N GLY A 62 -56.57 4.27 -14.28
CA GLY A 62 -57.35 3.04 -14.33
C GLY A 62 -58.60 3.19 -15.19
N ARG A 63 -59.07 2.06 -15.75
CA ARG A 63 -60.37 1.98 -16.44
C ARG A 63 -61.10 0.74 -15.96
N SER A 64 -62.37 0.90 -15.55
CA SER A 64 -63.20 -0.20 -15.19
C SER A 64 -63.65 -0.99 -16.43
N PHE A 65 -63.42 -2.29 -16.44
CA PHE A 65 -63.94 -3.20 -17.46
C PHE A 65 -65.30 -3.69 -17.00
N GLY A 66 -66.30 -3.74 -17.90
CA GLY A 66 -67.69 -4.09 -17.58
C GLY A 66 -68.52 -2.96 -16.96
N TYR A 67 -68.09 -1.72 -17.16
CA TYR A 67 -68.82 -0.52 -16.78
C TYR A 67 -70.12 -0.39 -17.55
N ASP A 68 -71.28 -0.31 -16.85
CA ASP A 68 -72.56 -0.14 -17.42
C ASP A 68 -72.96 1.33 -17.36
N ALA A 69 -72.90 2.04 -18.51
CA ALA A 69 -73.22 3.40 -18.61
C ALA A 69 -74.76 3.69 -18.41
N THR A 70 -75.62 2.66 -18.49
CA THR A 70 -77.04 2.80 -18.26
C THR A 70 -77.40 2.84 -16.77
N ALA A 71 -76.57 2.23 -15.91
CA ALA A 71 -76.72 2.24 -14.44
C ALA A 71 -76.33 3.61 -13.83
N CYS A 72 -75.47 4.35 -14.48
CA CYS A 72 -75.07 5.70 -14.07
C CYS A 72 -74.86 6.62 -15.32
N PRO A 73 -75.92 7.22 -15.81
CA PRO A 73 -75.84 8.12 -16.98
C PRO A 73 -74.89 9.30 -16.66
N GLY A 74 -73.80 9.43 -17.41
CA GLY A 74 -72.84 10.51 -17.28
C GLY A 74 -71.62 10.19 -16.40
N CYS A 75 -71.58 9.00 -15.79
CA CYS A 75 -70.35 8.56 -15.10
C CYS A 75 -69.24 8.18 -16.07
N SER A 76 -67.96 8.28 -15.66
CA SER A 76 -66.81 7.86 -16.44
C SER A 76 -66.24 6.58 -15.91
N ALA A 77 -65.85 5.67 -16.82
CA ALA A 77 -65.18 4.43 -16.49
C ALA A 77 -63.67 4.62 -16.15
N THR A 78 -63.18 5.84 -16.25
CA THR A 78 -61.75 6.16 -16.02
C THR A 78 -61.54 6.82 -14.68
N ALA A 79 -60.49 6.44 -14.00
CA ALA A 79 -59.98 7.06 -12.78
C ALA A 79 -58.51 7.41 -12.95
N TRP A 80 -58.09 8.49 -12.36
CA TRP A 80 -56.68 8.84 -12.29
C TRP A 80 -56.32 9.43 -10.94
N SER A 81 -55.07 9.29 -10.55
CA SER A 81 -54.56 9.92 -9.33
C SER A 81 -53.12 10.40 -9.51
N VAL A 82 -52.78 11.44 -8.79
CA VAL A 82 -51.40 11.93 -8.62
C VAL A 82 -51.14 12.07 -7.13
N GLY A 83 -50.01 11.47 -6.68
CA GLY A 83 -49.63 11.48 -5.28
C GLY A 83 -48.20 11.95 -5.09
N LEU A 84 -47.97 12.62 -3.97
CA LEU A 84 -46.65 12.99 -3.47
C LEU A 84 -46.44 12.28 -2.12
N THR A 85 -45.34 11.57 -1.96
CA THR A 85 -45.02 10.84 -0.72
C THR A 85 -43.64 11.24 -0.22
N ASP A 86 -43.56 11.63 1.05
CA ASP A 86 -42.30 11.69 1.80
C ASP A 86 -42.05 10.31 2.40
N PRO A 87 -41.03 9.57 1.96
CA PRO A 87 -40.77 8.20 2.44
C PRO A 87 -40.14 8.17 3.85
N GLY A 88 -40.20 9.25 4.60
CA GLY A 88 -39.67 9.34 5.97
C GLY A 88 -38.56 10.39 6.14
N ALA A 89 -38.39 11.32 5.19
CA ALA A 89 -37.39 12.37 5.28
C ALA A 89 -37.57 13.26 6.53
N LEU A 90 -38.86 13.67 6.76
CA LEU A 90 -39.20 14.45 7.94
C LEU A 90 -38.99 13.64 9.25
N SER A 91 -39.38 12.38 9.25
CA SER A 91 -39.20 11.47 10.38
C SER A 91 -37.72 11.26 10.71
N ASP A 92 -36.88 11.06 9.71
CA ASP A 92 -35.44 10.89 9.80
C ASP A 92 -34.77 12.12 10.46
N LEU A 93 -35.24 13.30 10.10
CA LEU A 93 -34.77 14.56 10.68
C LEU A 93 -35.20 14.69 12.16
N LEU A 94 -36.47 14.40 12.48
CA LEU A 94 -37.03 14.52 13.82
C LEU A 94 -36.47 13.46 14.78
N THR A 95 -36.21 12.25 14.30
CA THR A 95 -35.67 11.14 15.12
C THR A 95 -34.16 11.23 15.28
N GLY A 96 -33.47 12.10 14.52
CA GLY A 96 -32.02 12.27 14.55
C GLY A 96 -31.24 11.13 13.88
N LYS A 97 -31.88 10.23 13.15
CA LYS A 97 -31.21 9.11 12.43
C LYS A 97 -30.21 9.61 11.40
N ARG A 98 -30.57 10.70 10.68
CA ARG A 98 -29.67 11.35 9.73
C ARG A 98 -28.37 11.81 10.40
N GLY A 99 -28.44 12.41 11.59
CA GLY A 99 -27.26 12.80 12.35
C GLY A 99 -26.36 11.60 12.68
N LEU A 100 -26.94 10.50 13.16
CA LEU A 100 -26.21 9.28 13.49
C LEU A 100 -25.61 8.60 12.25
N ARG A 101 -26.32 8.60 11.09
CA ARG A 101 -25.71 8.12 9.83
C ARG A 101 -24.50 8.95 9.44
N LEU A 102 -24.61 10.27 9.60
CA LEU A 102 -23.51 11.19 9.30
C LEU A 102 -22.33 10.97 10.25
N ASP A 103 -22.56 10.67 11.53
CA ASP A 103 -21.51 10.39 12.49
C ASP A 103 -20.76 9.08 12.14
N VAL A 104 -21.47 8.03 11.76
CA VAL A 104 -20.88 6.78 11.24
C VAL A 104 -20.03 7.05 10.02
N ALA A 105 -20.55 7.83 9.07
CA ALA A 105 -19.85 8.13 7.83
C ALA A 105 -18.62 9.04 8.05
N ARG A 106 -18.69 10.01 8.96
CA ARG A 106 -17.54 10.84 9.34
C ARG A 106 -16.44 10.02 9.99
N ALA A 107 -16.82 9.11 10.88
CA ALA A 107 -15.86 8.17 11.48
C ALA A 107 -15.23 7.25 10.42
N ALA A 108 -16.00 6.81 9.41
CA ALA A 108 -15.50 6.04 8.28
C ALA A 108 -14.49 6.83 7.44
N VAL A 109 -14.75 8.11 7.16
CA VAL A 109 -13.80 9.00 6.45
C VAL A 109 -12.51 9.18 7.26
N ALA A 110 -12.62 9.38 8.57
CA ALA A 110 -11.44 9.50 9.44
C ALA A 110 -10.59 8.21 9.39
N ALA A 111 -11.23 7.04 9.50
CA ALA A 111 -10.56 5.75 9.40
C ALA A 111 -9.91 5.55 8.01
N ALA A 112 -10.59 5.90 6.92
CA ALA A 112 -10.05 5.79 5.58
C ALA A 112 -8.81 6.66 5.36
N ARG A 113 -8.78 7.88 5.90
CA ARG A 113 -7.60 8.77 5.86
C ARG A 113 -6.42 8.16 6.60
N LEU A 114 -6.63 7.64 7.81
CA LEU A 114 -5.57 7.00 8.59
C LEU A 114 -5.09 5.70 7.95
N SER A 115 -5.98 4.94 7.31
CA SER A 115 -5.59 3.76 6.52
C SER A 115 -4.76 4.14 5.29
N ARG A 116 -5.06 5.27 4.64
CA ARG A 116 -4.24 5.82 3.56
C ARG A 116 -2.86 6.25 4.07
N ASP A 117 -2.77 6.84 5.25
CA ASP A 117 -1.48 7.22 5.86
C ASP A 117 -0.66 5.98 6.25
N ASP A 118 -1.31 4.88 6.68
CA ASP A 118 -0.63 3.60 6.88
C ASP A 118 -0.14 2.98 5.57
N ALA A 119 -0.95 3.03 4.52
CA ALA A 119 -0.53 2.62 3.18
C ALA A 119 0.70 3.42 2.71
N LEU A 120 0.71 4.75 2.91
CA LEU A 120 1.86 5.60 2.60
C LEU A 120 3.12 5.15 3.37
N ARG A 121 3.00 4.85 4.67
CA ARG A 121 4.09 4.35 5.51
C ARG A 121 4.65 3.03 4.99
N ALA A 122 3.77 2.05 4.76
CA ALA A 122 4.15 0.71 4.32
C ALA A 122 4.77 0.73 2.91
N LEU A 123 4.16 1.45 1.98
CA LEU A 123 4.64 1.57 0.60
C LEU A 123 5.93 2.39 0.51
N SER A 124 6.10 3.43 1.35
CA SER A 124 7.37 4.16 1.44
C SER A 124 8.52 3.25 1.88
N LEU A 125 8.28 2.32 2.82
CA LEU A 125 9.26 1.30 3.19
C LEU A 125 9.60 0.39 2.01
N GLN A 126 8.62 -0.06 1.24
CA GLN A 126 8.85 -0.89 0.03
C GLN A 126 9.69 -0.15 -1.02
N VAL A 127 9.43 1.13 -1.26
CA VAL A 127 10.24 1.96 -2.18
C VAL A 127 11.68 2.07 -1.66
N ARG A 128 11.88 2.35 -0.37
CA ARG A 128 13.22 2.41 0.24
C ARG A 128 13.95 1.07 0.11
N GLN A 129 13.27 -0.04 0.35
CA GLN A 129 13.84 -1.38 0.20
C GLN A 129 14.22 -1.63 -1.26
N ALA A 130 13.34 -1.39 -2.23
CA ALA A 130 13.64 -1.60 -3.64
C ALA A 130 14.83 -0.76 -4.12
N LEU A 131 15.01 0.46 -3.60
CA LEU A 131 16.18 1.29 -3.91
C LEU A 131 17.46 0.74 -3.27
N LEU A 132 17.40 0.22 -2.05
CA LEU A 132 18.55 -0.44 -1.42
C LEU A 132 18.93 -1.71 -2.18
N ASP A 133 17.95 -2.52 -2.58
CA ASP A 133 18.16 -3.72 -3.41
C ASP A 133 18.82 -3.33 -4.74
N GLY A 134 18.33 -2.27 -5.39
CA GLY A 134 18.92 -1.75 -6.63
C GLY A 134 20.37 -1.24 -6.46
N ALA A 135 20.66 -0.56 -5.34
CA ALA A 135 22.02 -0.12 -5.02
C ALA A 135 22.95 -1.32 -4.75
N LEU A 136 22.46 -2.34 -4.04
CA LEU A 136 23.21 -3.59 -3.81
C LEU A 136 23.49 -4.30 -5.13
N GLN A 137 22.50 -4.45 -6.01
CA GLN A 137 22.65 -5.09 -7.33
C GLN A 137 23.67 -4.34 -8.18
N GLN A 138 23.65 -2.99 -8.16
CA GLN A 138 24.64 -2.19 -8.88
C GLN A 138 26.05 -2.40 -8.31
N ALA A 139 26.21 -2.39 -6.99
CA ALA A 139 27.51 -2.64 -6.35
C ALA A 139 28.04 -4.06 -6.59
N GLN A 140 27.15 -5.04 -6.67
CA GLN A 140 27.49 -6.42 -7.04
C GLN A 140 27.92 -6.54 -8.51
N LEU A 141 27.28 -5.80 -9.42
CA LEU A 141 27.68 -5.74 -10.82
C LEU A 141 29.09 -5.14 -10.95
N ASP A 142 29.36 -4.05 -10.23
CA ASP A 142 30.67 -3.41 -10.26
C ASP A 142 31.75 -4.35 -9.71
N LEU A 143 31.46 -5.11 -8.65
CA LEU A 143 32.35 -6.15 -8.13
C LEU A 143 32.56 -7.29 -9.14
N ALA A 144 31.51 -7.77 -9.78
CA ALA A 144 31.59 -8.82 -10.79
C ALA A 144 32.49 -8.39 -11.99
N ARG A 145 32.37 -7.12 -12.41
CA ARG A 145 33.24 -6.55 -13.46
C ARG A 145 34.69 -6.46 -13.01
N GLU A 146 34.97 -6.04 -11.77
CA GLU A 146 36.33 -6.03 -11.19
C GLU A 146 36.94 -7.44 -11.23
N ILE A 147 36.15 -8.44 -10.85
CA ILE A 147 36.62 -9.85 -10.85
C ILE A 147 36.86 -10.36 -12.27
N ALA A 148 35.96 -10.07 -13.20
CA ALA A 148 36.08 -10.49 -14.59
C ALA A 148 37.32 -9.87 -15.25
N GLU A 149 37.58 -8.60 -15.00
CA GLU A 149 38.80 -7.93 -15.50
C GLU A 149 40.07 -8.56 -14.90
N SER A 150 40.12 -8.82 -13.60
CA SER A 150 41.26 -9.42 -12.92
C SER A 150 41.52 -10.86 -13.39
N THR A 151 40.47 -11.66 -13.60
CA THR A 151 40.63 -13.04 -14.12
C THR A 151 41.01 -13.06 -15.60
N ASP A 152 40.52 -12.13 -16.42
CA ASP A 152 40.94 -12.02 -17.82
C ASP A 152 42.41 -11.60 -17.95
N GLN A 153 42.90 -10.67 -17.11
CA GLN A 153 44.33 -10.32 -17.02
C GLN A 153 45.18 -11.53 -16.64
N THR A 154 44.69 -12.35 -15.71
CA THR A 154 45.36 -13.62 -15.28
C THR A 154 45.38 -14.60 -16.44
N ARG A 155 44.29 -14.82 -17.17
CA ARG A 155 44.22 -15.66 -18.37
C ARG A 155 45.21 -15.18 -19.44
N ALA A 156 45.25 -13.88 -19.73
CA ALA A 156 46.15 -13.32 -20.73
C ALA A 156 47.64 -13.47 -20.34
N LEU A 157 47.95 -13.38 -19.05
CA LEU A 157 49.30 -13.67 -18.54
C LEU A 157 49.67 -15.16 -18.72
N ASN A 158 48.76 -16.07 -18.39
CA ASN A 158 48.97 -17.52 -18.53
C ASN A 158 49.12 -17.93 -20.00
N GLN A 159 48.38 -17.33 -20.90
CA GLN A 159 48.50 -17.57 -22.34
C GLN A 159 49.90 -17.23 -22.84
N ARG A 160 50.49 -16.10 -22.41
CA ARG A 160 51.86 -15.70 -22.72
C ARG A 160 52.89 -16.66 -22.11
N ARG A 161 52.67 -17.12 -20.85
CA ARG A 161 53.56 -18.09 -20.18
C ARG A 161 53.55 -19.45 -20.86
N MET A 162 52.39 -19.91 -21.33
CA MET A 162 52.31 -21.17 -22.06
C MET A 162 53.04 -21.09 -23.42
N GLN A 163 52.89 -19.97 -24.17
CA GLN A 163 53.63 -19.72 -25.40
C GLN A 163 55.16 -19.74 -25.20
N ALA A 164 55.61 -19.32 -24.03
CA ALA A 164 57.00 -19.37 -23.59
C ALA A 164 57.42 -20.76 -23.02
N GLY A 165 56.51 -21.74 -22.96
CA GLY A 165 56.77 -23.06 -22.41
C GLY A 165 56.92 -23.09 -20.87
N ALA A 166 56.47 -22.04 -20.17
CA ALA A 166 56.68 -21.89 -18.72
C ALA A 166 55.57 -22.52 -17.85
N ILE A 167 54.43 -22.86 -18.45
CA ILE A 167 53.31 -23.50 -17.76
C ILE A 167 52.70 -24.62 -18.62
N SER A 168 51.90 -25.48 -18.01
CA SER A 168 51.16 -26.56 -18.69
C SER A 168 49.87 -26.06 -19.32
N GLU A 169 49.38 -26.83 -20.33
CA GLU A 169 48.06 -26.61 -20.93
C GLU A 169 46.93 -26.68 -19.88
N ALA A 170 47.07 -27.57 -18.88
CA ALA A 170 46.11 -27.69 -17.78
C ALA A 170 46.02 -26.43 -16.89
N GLU A 171 47.11 -25.69 -16.72
CA GLU A 171 47.10 -24.42 -16.00
C GLU A 171 46.43 -23.30 -16.82
N LEU A 172 46.71 -23.25 -18.13
CA LEU A 172 46.01 -22.31 -19.01
C LEU A 172 44.50 -22.60 -19.02
N ALA A 173 44.10 -23.87 -19.20
CA ALA A 173 42.69 -24.26 -19.22
C ALA A 173 41.95 -23.84 -17.91
N ARG A 174 42.61 -23.98 -16.74
CA ARG A 174 42.02 -23.49 -15.47
C ARG A 174 41.84 -21.97 -15.44
N ALA A 175 42.78 -21.20 -15.97
CA ALA A 175 42.65 -19.75 -16.05
C ALA A 175 41.55 -19.34 -17.04
N GLU A 176 41.38 -20.07 -18.13
CA GLU A 176 40.27 -19.84 -19.11
C GLU A 176 38.92 -20.13 -18.50
N VAL A 177 38.75 -21.25 -17.76
CA VAL A 177 37.53 -21.59 -17.05
C VAL A 177 37.17 -20.48 -16.03
N ALA A 178 38.13 -20.04 -15.23
CA ALA A 178 37.94 -19.01 -14.23
C ALA A 178 37.49 -17.67 -14.87
N ALA A 179 38.06 -17.30 -16.04
CA ALA A 179 37.66 -16.10 -16.76
C ALA A 179 36.25 -16.21 -17.34
N LEU A 180 35.86 -17.37 -17.86
CA LEU A 180 34.49 -17.62 -18.37
C LEU A 180 33.45 -17.61 -17.24
N GLU A 181 33.76 -18.22 -16.09
CA GLU A 181 32.88 -18.17 -14.91
C GLU A 181 32.69 -16.74 -14.40
N ALA A 182 33.77 -15.93 -14.38
CA ALA A 182 33.68 -14.53 -14.00
C ALA A 182 32.81 -13.71 -14.99
N GLN A 183 32.95 -13.95 -16.31
CA GLN A 183 32.13 -13.30 -17.32
C GLN A 183 30.64 -13.67 -17.15
N GLN A 184 30.33 -14.95 -16.90
CA GLN A 184 28.97 -15.40 -16.60
C GLN A 184 28.42 -14.69 -15.35
N GLY A 185 29.26 -14.44 -14.35
CA GLY A 185 28.90 -13.64 -13.17
C GLY A 185 28.48 -12.21 -13.51
N VAL A 186 29.15 -11.56 -14.48
CA VAL A 186 28.77 -10.23 -14.98
C VAL A 186 27.40 -10.28 -15.66
N ASP A 187 27.16 -11.26 -16.54
CA ASP A 187 25.90 -11.40 -17.28
C ASP A 187 24.72 -11.57 -16.33
N LEU A 188 24.88 -12.38 -15.28
CA LEU A 188 23.85 -12.57 -14.24
C LEU A 188 23.61 -11.28 -13.42
N ALA A 189 24.67 -10.57 -13.06
CA ALA A 189 24.54 -9.31 -12.32
C ALA A 189 23.87 -8.20 -13.17
N GLU A 190 24.16 -8.14 -14.47
CA GLU A 190 23.47 -7.23 -15.40
C GLU A 190 21.98 -7.54 -15.53
N GLN A 191 21.62 -8.81 -15.57
CA GLN A 191 20.22 -9.24 -15.57
C GLN A 191 19.53 -8.79 -14.26
N ALA A 192 20.16 -8.97 -13.10
CA ALA A 192 19.62 -8.57 -11.81
C ALA A 192 19.37 -7.05 -11.76
N VAL A 193 20.33 -6.23 -12.20
CA VAL A 193 20.19 -4.78 -12.28
C VAL A 193 19.02 -4.39 -13.19
N ARG A 194 18.87 -5.03 -14.36
CA ARG A 194 17.74 -4.74 -15.26
C ARG A 194 16.41 -5.08 -14.62
N ALA A 195 16.30 -6.24 -13.97
CA ALA A 195 15.08 -6.66 -13.27
C ALA A 195 14.73 -5.72 -12.12
N GLY A 196 15.72 -5.32 -11.32
CA GLY A 196 15.53 -4.36 -10.22
C GLY A 196 15.03 -3.00 -10.69
N ARG A 197 15.58 -2.48 -11.80
CA ARG A 197 15.11 -1.22 -12.41
C ARG A 197 13.64 -1.29 -12.82
N LEU A 198 13.20 -2.38 -13.45
CA LEU A 198 11.81 -2.56 -13.84
C LEU A 198 10.89 -2.58 -12.61
N GLN A 199 11.28 -3.26 -11.55
CA GLN A 199 10.52 -3.32 -10.31
C GLN A 199 10.41 -1.93 -9.64
N ILE A 200 11.51 -1.18 -9.56
CA ILE A 200 11.50 0.19 -9.04
C ILE A 200 10.59 1.09 -9.88
N ALA A 201 10.72 1.05 -11.21
CA ALA A 201 9.89 1.84 -12.11
C ALA A 201 8.39 1.56 -11.90
N PHE A 202 8.01 0.28 -11.77
CA PHE A 202 6.64 -0.12 -11.46
C PHE A 202 6.14 0.45 -10.12
N LEU A 203 6.93 0.34 -9.05
CA LEU A 203 6.58 0.88 -7.73
C LEU A 203 6.40 2.40 -7.76
N LEU A 204 7.18 3.10 -8.59
CA LEU A 204 7.08 4.55 -8.78
C LEU A 204 5.90 4.98 -9.68
N GLY A 205 5.13 4.02 -10.21
CA GLY A 205 3.97 4.29 -11.07
C GLY A 205 4.33 4.55 -12.53
N SER A 206 5.54 4.16 -12.97
CA SER A 206 5.92 4.28 -14.39
C SER A 206 5.03 3.39 -15.26
N ARG A 207 4.57 3.95 -16.36
CA ARG A 207 3.78 3.24 -17.37
C ARG A 207 4.65 2.75 -18.54
N GLU A 208 5.90 3.17 -18.58
CA GLU A 208 6.86 2.80 -19.60
C GLU A 208 7.82 1.73 -19.05
N PRO A 209 7.93 0.54 -19.68
CA PRO A 209 8.79 -0.54 -19.20
C PRO A 209 10.29 -0.25 -19.38
N ALA A 210 10.67 0.77 -20.15
CA ALA A 210 12.07 1.09 -20.48
C ALA A 210 12.55 2.35 -19.77
N ALA A 211 12.51 2.37 -18.44
CA ALA A 211 13.12 3.46 -17.69
C ALA A 211 14.63 3.25 -17.60
N ASP A 212 15.40 4.06 -18.32
CA ASP A 212 16.87 4.05 -18.26
C ASP A 212 17.33 5.01 -17.16
N PHE A 213 17.55 4.47 -15.97
CA PHE A 213 18.10 5.19 -14.82
C PHE A 213 19.08 4.30 -14.05
N THR A 214 19.93 4.92 -13.27
CA THR A 214 20.78 4.22 -12.31
C THR A 214 20.33 4.58 -10.89
N VAL A 215 20.37 3.61 -9.97
CA VAL A 215 20.17 3.89 -8.55
C VAL A 215 21.45 4.52 -8.00
N ASP A 216 21.32 5.52 -7.14
CA ASP A 216 22.47 6.19 -6.51
C ASP A 216 23.30 5.16 -5.71
N PRO A 217 24.54 4.83 -6.10
CA PRO A 217 25.35 3.83 -5.41
C PRO A 217 25.77 4.27 -4.00
N SER A 218 25.74 5.58 -3.70
CA SER A 218 26.10 6.11 -2.38
C SER A 218 25.09 5.74 -1.28
N LEU A 219 23.95 5.14 -1.64
CA LEU A 219 22.94 4.71 -0.68
C LEU A 219 23.47 3.73 0.36
N LEU A 220 24.40 2.87 -0.01
CA LEU A 220 25.03 1.90 0.90
C LEU A 220 26.17 2.52 1.73
N ASP A 221 26.90 3.51 1.18
CA ASP A 221 28.07 4.11 1.81
C ASP A 221 27.74 5.33 2.69
N ARG A 222 26.49 5.54 3.04
CA ARG A 222 26.06 6.63 3.92
C ARG A 222 26.72 6.49 5.30
N PRO A 223 27.02 7.63 5.97
CA PRO A 223 27.45 7.57 7.37
C PRO A 223 26.38 6.94 8.24
N MET A 224 26.74 5.89 8.97
CA MET A 224 25.79 5.22 9.86
C MET A 224 25.30 6.19 10.94
N PRO A 225 23.98 6.25 11.22
CA PRO A 225 23.45 7.13 12.26
C PRO A 225 24.07 6.79 13.62
N ALA A 226 24.08 7.74 14.52
CA ALA A 226 24.46 7.52 15.93
C ALA A 226 23.56 6.43 16.56
N GLU A 227 23.86 6.01 17.78
CA GLU A 227 23.02 5.01 18.47
C GLU A 227 21.55 5.37 18.40
N ALA A 228 20.71 4.37 18.13
CA ALA A 228 19.27 4.55 18.10
C ALA A 228 18.73 4.91 19.51
N PRO A 229 17.65 5.67 19.63
CA PRO A 229 17.05 6.06 20.92
C PRO A 229 16.73 4.85 21.82
N PRO A 230 16.53 5.06 23.13
CA PRO A 230 16.13 4.00 24.05
C PRO A 230 14.83 3.32 23.62
N LEU A 231 14.71 2.01 23.84
CA LEU A 231 13.57 1.20 23.44
C LEU A 231 12.24 1.77 23.91
N ASP A 232 12.19 2.23 25.18
CA ASP A 232 10.97 2.80 25.77
C ASP A 232 10.49 4.10 25.07
N ALA A 233 11.43 4.89 24.56
CA ALA A 233 11.09 6.08 23.78
C ALA A 233 10.51 5.71 22.41
N LEU A 234 11.12 4.74 21.73
CA LEU A 234 10.64 4.22 20.45
C LEU A 234 9.27 3.55 20.58
N ALA A 235 9.06 2.77 21.66
CA ALA A 235 7.79 2.11 21.93
C ALA A 235 6.65 3.12 22.16
N ARG A 236 6.91 4.18 22.92
CA ARG A 236 5.92 5.27 23.14
C ARG A 236 5.60 6.00 21.84
N GLU A 237 6.61 6.37 21.06
CA GLU A 237 6.43 7.02 19.78
C GLU A 237 5.60 6.14 18.81
N ALA A 238 5.85 4.82 18.75
CA ALA A 238 5.09 3.89 17.94
C ALA A 238 3.60 3.84 18.35
N LEU A 239 3.31 3.75 19.65
CA LEU A 239 1.92 3.70 20.14
C LEU A 239 1.15 5.00 19.89
N GLU A 240 1.85 6.15 19.80
CA GLU A 240 1.24 7.45 19.56
C GLU A 240 1.09 7.79 18.07
N ARG A 241 2.03 7.33 17.22
CA ARG A 241 2.14 7.83 15.85
C ARG A 241 1.83 6.81 14.76
N ARG A 242 1.80 5.52 15.06
CA ARG A 242 1.55 4.50 14.03
C ARG A 242 0.17 4.67 13.39
N PRO A 243 0.10 4.90 12.07
CA PRO A 243 -1.18 5.16 11.40
C PRO A 243 -2.11 3.94 11.40
N ASP A 244 -1.59 2.69 11.36
CA ASP A 244 -2.37 1.45 11.46
C ASP A 244 -3.14 1.36 12.79
N LEU A 245 -2.50 1.73 13.90
CA LEU A 245 -3.10 1.76 15.22
C LEU A 245 -4.16 2.86 15.33
N LEU A 246 -3.85 4.04 14.80
CA LEU A 246 -4.80 5.15 14.75
C LEU A 246 -6.01 4.83 13.86
N ALA A 247 -5.79 4.16 12.71
CA ALA A 247 -6.85 3.71 11.82
C ALA A 247 -7.77 2.69 12.52
N ALA A 248 -7.21 1.72 13.25
CA ALA A 248 -8.00 0.74 14.00
C ALA A 248 -8.82 1.41 15.10
N SER A 249 -8.28 2.42 15.81
CA SER A 249 -9.02 3.18 16.81
C SER A 249 -10.15 4.01 16.20
N ALA A 250 -9.96 4.54 14.98
CA ALA A 250 -11.01 5.21 14.23
C ALA A 250 -12.10 4.23 13.75
N GLN A 251 -11.74 2.99 13.38
CA GLN A 251 -12.71 1.93 13.08
C GLN A 251 -13.50 1.51 14.32
N GLU A 252 -12.90 1.48 15.51
CA GLU A 252 -13.64 1.27 16.76
C GLU A 252 -14.68 2.38 16.98
N SER A 253 -14.29 3.64 16.81
CA SER A 253 -15.20 4.78 16.92
C SER A 253 -16.35 4.71 15.91
N ARG A 254 -16.08 4.27 14.68
CA ARG A 254 -17.11 4.00 13.66
C ARG A 254 -18.08 2.91 14.11
N ALA A 255 -17.59 1.81 14.68
CA ALA A 255 -18.43 0.73 15.18
C ALA A 255 -19.31 1.20 16.36
N GLU A 256 -18.82 2.05 17.25
CA GLU A 256 -19.60 2.65 18.34
C GLU A 256 -20.71 3.58 17.82
N ALA A 257 -20.41 4.41 16.82
CA ALA A 257 -21.39 5.20 16.13
C ALA A 257 -22.45 4.32 15.42
N GLY A 258 -22.01 3.20 14.83
CA GLY A 258 -22.87 2.19 14.23
C GLY A 258 -23.85 1.56 15.22
N LEU A 259 -23.40 1.24 16.43
CA LEU A 259 -24.29 0.76 17.50
C LEU A 259 -25.34 1.81 17.89
N SER A 260 -24.93 3.07 17.95
CA SER A 260 -25.86 4.17 18.27
C SER A 260 -26.94 4.33 17.20
N LEU A 261 -26.57 4.19 15.92
CA LEU A 261 -27.51 4.20 14.81
C LEU A 261 -28.43 2.97 14.86
N ALA A 262 -27.91 1.75 15.07
CA ALA A 262 -28.69 0.51 15.16
C ALA A 262 -29.74 0.58 16.28
N ARG A 263 -29.37 1.17 17.44
CA ARG A 263 -30.33 1.40 18.52
C ARG A 263 -31.42 2.39 18.15
N ARG A 264 -31.09 3.44 17.41
CA ARG A 264 -32.04 4.46 16.98
C ARG A 264 -33.00 3.93 15.90
N GLN A 265 -32.60 2.98 15.11
CA GLN A 265 -33.44 2.33 14.09
C GLN A 265 -34.63 1.55 14.68
N ARG A 266 -34.70 1.32 16.00
CA ARG A 266 -35.91 0.85 16.69
C ARG A 266 -37.09 1.80 16.56
N VAL A 267 -36.81 3.09 16.47
CA VAL A 267 -37.87 4.10 16.25
C VAL A 267 -38.30 3.99 14.77
N PRO A 268 -39.59 3.71 14.50
CA PRO A 268 -40.05 3.58 13.13
C PRO A 268 -39.99 4.91 12.37
N ASP A 269 -39.83 4.83 11.06
CA ASP A 269 -39.93 6.00 10.17
C ASP A 269 -41.39 6.22 9.83
N VAL A 270 -41.83 7.47 9.85
CA VAL A 270 -43.16 7.91 9.53
C VAL A 270 -43.14 8.43 8.10
N ALA A 271 -43.87 7.79 7.20
CA ALA A 271 -44.10 8.29 5.85
C ALA A 271 -45.37 9.16 5.79
N LEU A 272 -45.28 10.27 5.12
CA LEU A 272 -46.42 11.18 4.86
C LEU A 272 -46.74 11.15 3.39
N SER A 273 -48.04 11.14 3.06
CA SER A 273 -48.50 11.19 1.68
C SER A 273 -49.64 12.20 1.48
N ALA A 274 -49.69 12.80 0.31
CA ALA A 274 -50.80 13.59 -0.16
C ALA A 274 -51.15 13.10 -1.58
N GLN A 275 -52.39 12.73 -1.81
CA GLN A 275 -52.86 12.20 -3.09
C GLN A 275 -54.11 12.96 -3.53
N TYR A 276 -54.11 13.38 -4.77
CA TYR A 276 -55.29 13.85 -5.46
C TYR A 276 -55.82 12.72 -6.34
N GLN A 277 -57.09 12.44 -6.25
CA GLN A 277 -57.79 11.43 -7.02
C GLN A 277 -59.06 11.98 -7.64
N GLU A 278 -59.31 11.60 -8.88
CA GLU A 278 -60.51 11.91 -9.60
C GLU A 278 -61.07 10.66 -10.27
N GLU A 279 -62.31 10.34 -9.98
CA GLU A 279 -63.05 9.24 -10.61
C GLU A 279 -64.10 9.84 -11.56
N GLY A 280 -63.85 9.74 -12.85
CA GLY A 280 -64.72 10.38 -13.88
C GLY A 280 -64.19 11.74 -14.33
N SER A 281 -64.91 12.36 -15.23
CA SER A 281 -64.54 13.68 -15.72
C SER A 281 -65.75 14.64 -15.73
N GLY A 282 -65.53 15.86 -15.27
CA GLY A 282 -66.53 16.91 -15.27
C GLY A 282 -67.60 16.80 -14.18
N GLN A 283 -68.75 17.45 -14.38
CA GLN A 283 -69.87 17.54 -13.40
C GLN A 283 -70.55 16.20 -13.10
N ASN A 284 -70.23 15.15 -13.86
CA ASN A 284 -70.83 13.83 -13.74
C ASN A 284 -69.85 12.78 -13.14
N ALA A 285 -68.84 13.20 -12.38
CA ALA A 285 -67.99 12.30 -11.64
C ALA A 285 -68.80 11.51 -10.59
N LEU A 286 -68.55 10.20 -10.46
CA LEU A 286 -69.17 9.36 -9.43
C LEU A 286 -68.91 9.86 -8.04
N GLN A 287 -67.72 10.46 -7.86
CA GLN A 287 -67.29 11.14 -6.65
C GLN A 287 -66.65 12.47 -7.02
N PRO A 288 -66.79 13.50 -6.19
CA PRO A 288 -66.06 14.72 -6.39
C PRO A 288 -64.56 14.49 -6.23
N PRO A 289 -63.70 15.31 -6.86
CA PRO A 289 -62.26 15.21 -6.68
C PRO A 289 -61.89 15.19 -5.21
N THR A 290 -61.06 14.25 -4.84
CA THR A 290 -60.70 14.00 -3.43
C THR A 290 -59.22 14.26 -3.23
N VAL A 291 -58.85 14.98 -2.16
CA VAL A 291 -57.47 15.06 -1.65
C VAL A 291 -57.41 14.23 -0.40
N THR A 292 -56.53 13.22 -0.42
CA THR A 292 -56.29 12.33 0.71
C THR A 292 -54.92 12.59 1.29
N PHE A 293 -54.86 12.84 2.61
CA PHE A 293 -53.61 12.89 3.35
C PHE A 293 -53.47 11.57 4.11
N GLY A 294 -52.30 10.92 3.93
CA GLY A 294 -52.02 9.64 4.57
C GLY A 294 -50.80 9.74 5.47
N ILE A 295 -50.84 9.00 6.58
CA ILE A 295 -49.70 8.76 7.47
C ILE A 295 -49.51 7.24 7.55
N GLN A 296 -48.28 6.77 7.27
CA GLN A 296 -47.91 5.36 7.35
C GLN A 296 -46.78 5.18 8.37
N VAL A 297 -47.03 4.34 9.35
CA VAL A 297 -46.05 4.02 10.43
C VAL A 297 -45.90 2.50 10.52
N PRO A 298 -44.74 1.94 10.25
CA PRO A 298 -44.48 0.52 10.51
C PRO A 298 -44.44 0.28 12.02
N VAL A 299 -45.27 -0.63 12.53
CA VAL A 299 -45.32 -0.94 13.96
C VAL A 299 -44.45 -2.14 14.24
N PRO A 300 -43.32 -2.02 14.99
CA PRO A 300 -42.36 -3.10 15.23
C PRO A 300 -42.85 -4.04 16.34
N LEU A 301 -43.86 -4.88 16.04
CA LEU A 301 -44.45 -5.81 17.02
C LEU A 301 -43.56 -7.03 17.28
N PHE A 302 -42.93 -7.58 16.24
CA PHE A 302 -42.19 -8.87 16.33
C PHE A 302 -40.68 -8.64 16.33
N TYR A 303 -40.19 -7.72 15.55
CA TYR A 303 -38.75 -7.47 15.39
C TYR A 303 -38.40 -6.01 15.71
N GLN A 304 -37.46 -5.84 16.66
CA GLN A 304 -37.03 -4.52 17.17
C GLN A 304 -35.52 -4.31 16.99
N GLN A 305 -34.99 -4.73 15.86
CA GLN A 305 -33.56 -4.56 15.50
C GLN A 305 -32.60 -5.32 16.46
N GLN A 306 -33.05 -6.43 17.08
CA GLN A 306 -32.20 -7.20 18.02
C GLN A 306 -30.96 -7.75 17.32
N GLY A 307 -31.10 -8.23 16.07
CA GLY A 307 -30.02 -8.77 15.27
C GLY A 307 -28.97 -7.72 14.92
N GLU A 308 -29.39 -6.55 14.44
CA GLU A 308 -28.52 -5.44 14.07
C GLU A 308 -27.76 -4.90 15.28
N ILE A 309 -28.42 -4.78 16.42
CA ILE A 309 -27.79 -4.36 17.68
C ILE A 309 -26.77 -5.41 18.14
N GLY A 310 -27.13 -6.70 18.10
CA GLY A 310 -26.22 -7.79 18.44
C GLY A 310 -25.01 -7.83 17.54
N ARG A 311 -25.19 -7.63 16.23
CA ARG A 311 -24.12 -7.51 15.25
C ARG A 311 -23.20 -6.31 15.55
N ALA A 312 -23.76 -5.13 15.77
CA ALA A 312 -22.99 -3.94 16.08
C ALA A 312 -22.17 -4.08 17.38
N GLN A 313 -22.75 -4.73 18.42
CA GLN A 313 -22.01 -5.05 19.64
C GLN A 313 -20.86 -6.02 19.41
N ALA A 314 -21.03 -7.03 18.54
CA ALA A 314 -19.98 -7.97 18.18
C ALA A 314 -18.88 -7.25 17.36
N GLU A 315 -19.24 -6.33 16.49
CA GLU A 315 -18.28 -5.53 15.72
C GLU A 315 -17.40 -4.66 16.64
N ILE A 316 -17.97 -3.99 17.65
CA ILE A 316 -17.18 -3.25 18.64
C ILE A 316 -16.18 -4.16 19.35
N ARG A 317 -16.61 -5.35 19.78
CA ARG A 317 -15.70 -6.32 20.42
C ARG A 317 -14.55 -6.73 19.48
N ALA A 318 -14.86 -6.96 18.22
CA ALA A 318 -13.87 -7.31 17.21
C ALA A 318 -12.86 -6.17 16.97
N GLN A 319 -13.34 -4.91 16.87
CA GLN A 319 -12.46 -3.76 16.69
C GLN A 319 -11.58 -3.51 17.92
N ARG A 320 -12.10 -3.66 19.14
CA ARG A 320 -11.29 -3.57 20.37
C ARG A 320 -10.17 -4.61 20.39
N ALA A 321 -10.51 -5.86 20.07
CA ALA A 321 -9.50 -6.91 19.98
C ALA A 321 -8.45 -6.62 18.89
N THR A 322 -8.85 -6.00 17.79
CA THR A 322 -7.93 -5.56 16.71
C THR A 322 -6.99 -4.46 17.21
N VAL A 323 -7.50 -3.47 17.92
CA VAL A 323 -6.66 -2.40 18.53
C VAL A 323 -5.63 -2.99 19.49
N GLU A 324 -6.05 -3.87 20.40
CA GLU A 324 -5.12 -4.53 21.34
C GLU A 324 -4.08 -5.40 20.62
N LYS A 325 -4.49 -6.14 19.59
CA LYS A 325 -3.56 -6.91 18.75
C LYS A 325 -2.51 -6.00 18.10
N LEU A 326 -2.93 -4.88 17.49
CA LEU A 326 -2.01 -3.96 16.82
C LEU A 326 -1.08 -3.25 17.81
N ARG A 327 -1.55 -2.94 19.03
CA ARG A 327 -0.69 -2.42 20.11
C ARG A 327 0.43 -3.41 20.46
N ALA A 328 0.05 -4.67 20.68
CA ALA A 328 1.03 -5.72 20.98
C ALA A 328 2.00 -5.92 19.80
N GLN A 329 1.48 -5.92 18.56
CA GLN A 329 2.30 -6.05 17.36
C GLN A 329 3.28 -4.89 17.21
N ALA A 330 2.85 -3.65 17.47
CA ALA A 330 3.71 -2.47 17.40
C ALA A 330 4.91 -2.58 18.35
N LEU A 331 4.70 -3.07 19.57
CA LEU A 331 5.78 -3.28 20.53
C LEU A 331 6.77 -4.37 20.08
N VAL A 332 6.27 -5.46 19.52
CA VAL A 332 7.10 -6.55 18.96
C VAL A 332 7.89 -6.05 17.75
N ASP A 333 7.25 -5.30 16.84
CA ASP A 333 7.91 -4.75 15.65
C ASP A 333 9.07 -3.82 16.02
N VAL A 334 8.85 -2.89 16.96
CA VAL A 334 9.87 -1.96 17.43
C VAL A 334 11.03 -2.71 18.08
N GLN A 335 10.73 -3.69 18.95
CA GLN A 335 11.75 -4.46 19.62
C GLN A 335 12.60 -5.30 18.65
N SER A 336 11.96 -5.98 17.70
CA SER A 336 12.65 -6.81 16.69
C SER A 336 13.46 -5.96 15.72
N ALA A 337 12.89 -4.84 15.21
CA ALA A 337 13.61 -3.94 14.33
C ALA A 337 14.81 -3.28 15.03
N ARG A 338 14.68 -2.88 16.30
CA ARG A 338 15.82 -2.35 17.09
C ARG A 338 16.92 -3.39 17.26
N ALA A 339 16.57 -4.63 17.60
CA ALA A 339 17.52 -5.72 17.74
C ALA A 339 18.26 -6.02 16.42
N ALA A 340 17.54 -5.96 15.28
CA ALA A 340 18.11 -6.11 13.95
C ALA A 340 19.14 -5.00 13.62
N VAL A 341 18.80 -3.73 13.91
CA VAL A 341 19.75 -2.60 13.73
C VAL A 341 21.03 -2.83 14.53
N ASP A 342 20.90 -3.21 15.80
CA ASP A 342 22.07 -3.42 16.68
C ASP A 342 22.89 -4.63 16.24
N ALA A 343 22.28 -5.71 15.76
CA ALA A 343 22.94 -6.88 15.25
C ALA A 343 23.72 -6.59 13.95
N ASN A 344 23.05 -5.98 12.97
CA ASN A 344 23.63 -5.68 11.67
C ASN A 344 24.75 -4.62 11.80
N ARG A 345 24.62 -3.64 12.68
CA ARG A 345 25.69 -2.70 12.99
C ARG A 345 26.96 -3.44 13.43
N ARG A 346 26.85 -4.38 14.39
CA ARG A 346 27.99 -5.16 14.85
C ARG A 346 28.63 -6.01 13.76
N LEU A 347 27.83 -6.50 12.79
CA LEU A 347 28.37 -7.21 11.61
C LEU A 347 29.17 -6.27 10.72
N VAL A 348 28.59 -5.15 10.31
CA VAL A 348 29.26 -4.14 9.47
C VAL A 348 30.57 -3.66 10.12
N ASP A 349 30.53 -3.32 11.42
CA ASP A 349 31.72 -2.83 12.14
C ASP A 349 32.85 -3.87 12.17
N ARG A 350 32.52 -5.15 12.39
CA ARG A 350 33.53 -6.26 12.38
C ARG A 350 34.09 -6.49 10.98
N MET A 351 33.24 -6.46 9.95
CA MET A 351 33.66 -6.63 8.56
C MET A 351 34.60 -5.48 8.16
N ARG A 352 34.21 -4.25 8.44
CA ARG A 352 34.97 -3.04 8.09
C ARG A 352 36.30 -2.95 8.83
N ALA A 353 36.32 -3.24 10.15
CA ALA A 353 37.51 -3.05 10.97
C ALA A 353 38.61 -4.10 10.73
N ARG A 354 38.27 -5.30 10.29
CA ARG A 354 39.24 -6.43 10.29
C ARG A 354 39.27 -7.28 9.03
N LEU A 355 38.10 -7.67 8.52
CA LEU A 355 38.00 -8.73 7.51
C LEU A 355 38.28 -8.21 6.09
N LEU A 356 37.61 -7.12 5.73
CA LEU A 356 37.70 -6.55 4.40
C LEU A 356 39.13 -6.14 4.01
N GLU A 357 39.80 -5.42 4.91
CA GLU A 357 41.17 -4.96 4.67
C GLU A 357 42.17 -6.14 4.60
N ARG A 358 41.98 -7.16 5.45
CA ARG A 358 42.84 -8.34 5.41
C ARG A 358 42.66 -9.17 4.16
N ALA A 359 41.40 -9.38 3.73
CA ALA A 359 41.11 -10.14 2.51
C ALA A 359 41.68 -9.41 1.27
N ARG A 360 41.49 -8.08 1.20
CA ARG A 360 42.10 -7.26 0.15
C ARG A 360 43.62 -7.38 0.11
N ARG A 361 44.27 -7.17 1.26
CA ARG A 361 45.73 -7.23 1.36
C ARG A 361 46.29 -8.63 1.00
N THR A 362 45.57 -9.69 1.41
CA THR A 362 45.97 -11.06 1.05
C THR A 362 45.91 -11.25 -0.47
N ARG A 363 44.83 -10.87 -1.11
CA ARG A 363 44.67 -10.92 -2.57
C ARG A 363 45.79 -10.17 -3.27
N ASP A 364 46.08 -8.93 -2.87
CA ASP A 364 47.05 -8.06 -3.52
C ASP A 364 48.49 -8.66 -3.37
N LEU A 365 48.82 -9.21 -2.19
CA LEU A 365 50.12 -9.86 -1.96
C LEU A 365 50.29 -11.15 -2.78
N VAL A 366 49.26 -12.00 -2.82
CA VAL A 366 49.28 -13.24 -3.60
C VAL A 366 49.37 -12.98 -5.09
N GLN A 367 48.67 -11.93 -5.56
CA GLN A 367 48.76 -11.48 -6.97
C GLN A 367 50.22 -11.08 -7.33
N ILE A 368 50.86 -10.26 -6.51
CA ILE A 368 52.27 -9.86 -6.73
C ILE A 368 53.20 -11.09 -6.71
N GLN A 369 52.99 -12.03 -5.79
CA GLN A 369 53.78 -13.26 -5.72
C GLN A 369 53.58 -14.14 -6.95
N TYR A 370 52.33 -14.26 -7.44
CA TYR A 370 52.03 -14.99 -8.65
C TYR A 370 52.68 -14.38 -9.90
N GLU A 371 52.62 -13.06 -10.05
CA GLU A 371 53.30 -12.35 -11.15
C GLU A 371 54.82 -12.60 -11.16
N LYS A 372 55.43 -12.71 -9.98
CA LYS A 372 56.85 -13.03 -9.81
C LYS A 372 57.19 -14.51 -9.83
N GLY A 373 56.20 -15.40 -10.00
CA GLY A 373 56.40 -16.84 -10.01
C GLY A 373 56.60 -17.49 -8.64
N ALA A 374 56.33 -16.77 -7.53
CA ALA A 374 56.48 -17.24 -6.15
C ALA A 374 55.19 -17.81 -5.53
N ALA A 375 54.05 -17.70 -6.23
CA ALA A 375 52.78 -18.34 -5.87
C ALA A 375 52.21 -19.11 -7.06
N SER A 376 51.40 -20.13 -6.80
CA SER A 376 50.67 -20.91 -7.82
C SER A 376 49.40 -20.21 -8.30
N LEU A 377 48.92 -20.60 -9.48
CA LEU A 377 47.60 -20.13 -10.00
C LEU A 377 46.47 -20.47 -9.03
N LEU A 378 46.51 -21.64 -8.37
CA LEU A 378 45.49 -22.05 -7.42
C LEU A 378 45.40 -21.11 -6.20
N GLU A 379 46.57 -20.72 -5.67
CA GLU A 379 46.63 -19.76 -4.56
C GLU A 379 46.09 -18.40 -4.95
N LEU A 380 46.38 -17.93 -6.19
CA LEU A 380 45.82 -16.68 -6.71
C LEU A 380 44.28 -16.73 -6.85
N LEU A 381 43.76 -17.77 -7.50
CA LEU A 381 42.31 -17.93 -7.68
C LEU A 381 41.58 -18.09 -6.35
N ASP A 382 42.18 -18.78 -5.35
CA ASP A 382 41.60 -18.88 -4.00
C ASP A 382 41.57 -17.51 -3.31
N ALA A 383 42.66 -16.75 -3.36
CA ALA A 383 42.71 -15.40 -2.79
C ALA A 383 41.73 -14.43 -3.43
N GLN A 384 41.55 -14.51 -4.76
CA GLN A 384 40.58 -13.74 -5.48
C GLN A 384 39.13 -14.14 -5.08
N ARG A 385 38.83 -15.42 -4.96
CA ARG A 385 37.55 -15.95 -4.50
C ARG A 385 37.20 -15.47 -3.08
N VAL A 386 38.18 -15.59 -2.15
CA VAL A 386 37.98 -15.12 -0.76
C VAL A 386 37.72 -13.62 -0.71
N TRP A 387 38.47 -12.83 -1.48
CA TRP A 387 38.21 -11.40 -1.60
C TRP A 387 36.80 -11.09 -2.14
N ALA A 388 36.41 -11.72 -3.23
CA ALA A 388 35.10 -11.54 -3.86
C ALA A 388 33.95 -11.86 -2.91
N GLN A 389 34.04 -13.00 -2.20
CA GLN A 389 33.04 -13.42 -1.22
C GLN A 389 32.98 -12.44 -0.04
N THR A 390 34.14 -12.04 0.51
CA THR A 390 34.20 -11.10 1.64
C THR A 390 33.60 -9.72 1.25
N ARG A 391 33.89 -9.26 0.04
CA ARG A 391 33.35 -7.97 -0.44
C ARG A 391 31.84 -8.04 -0.69
N ALA A 392 31.36 -9.13 -1.30
CA ALA A 392 29.94 -9.34 -1.51
C ALA A 392 29.16 -9.43 -0.19
N GLU A 393 29.71 -10.14 0.81
CA GLU A 393 29.14 -10.24 2.16
C GLU A 393 29.08 -8.87 2.85
N TYR A 394 30.15 -8.08 2.77
CA TYR A 394 30.16 -6.71 3.30
C TYR A 394 29.10 -5.81 2.68
N LEU A 395 28.91 -5.86 1.35
CA LEU A 395 27.88 -5.11 0.67
C LEU A 395 26.48 -5.53 1.12
N LYS A 396 26.28 -6.83 1.33
CA LYS A 396 25.03 -7.36 1.88
C LYS A 396 24.82 -6.91 3.33
N ASP A 397 25.82 -6.95 4.18
CA ASP A 397 25.74 -6.50 5.57
C ASP A 397 25.38 -5.00 5.65
N LEU A 398 25.92 -4.16 4.74
CA LEU A 398 25.55 -2.74 4.63
C LEU A 398 24.08 -2.58 4.22
N HIS A 399 23.65 -3.34 3.22
CA HIS A 399 22.25 -3.35 2.78
C HIS A 399 21.32 -3.74 3.94
N ASP A 400 21.59 -4.85 4.62
CA ASP A 400 20.77 -5.38 5.71
C ASP A 400 20.74 -4.42 6.91
N PHE A 401 21.84 -3.71 7.18
CA PHE A 401 21.87 -2.64 8.18
C PHE A 401 20.93 -1.48 7.82
N TRP A 402 21.02 -0.96 6.60
CA TRP A 402 20.16 0.17 6.17
C TRP A 402 18.69 -0.24 6.07
N LEU A 403 18.41 -1.46 5.62
CA LEU A 403 17.06 -2.01 5.62
C LEU A 403 16.49 -2.08 7.04
N ALA A 404 17.28 -2.56 8.01
CA ALA A 404 16.87 -2.60 9.42
C ALA A 404 16.60 -1.19 9.99
N VAL A 405 17.39 -0.18 9.61
CA VAL A 405 17.14 1.21 9.99
C VAL A 405 15.80 1.71 9.44
N PHE A 406 15.51 1.46 8.16
CA PHE A 406 14.24 1.86 7.56
C PHE A 406 13.04 1.09 8.13
N GLN A 407 13.23 -0.19 8.45
CA GLN A 407 12.22 -0.99 9.14
C GLN A 407 11.93 -0.44 10.55
N LEU A 408 12.97 0.02 11.27
CA LEU A 408 12.78 0.65 12.57
C LEU A 408 12.01 1.98 12.45
N ASP A 409 12.35 2.82 11.48
CA ASP A 409 11.60 4.05 11.23
C ASP A 409 10.13 3.75 10.93
N ALA A 410 9.86 2.78 10.07
CA ALA A 410 8.49 2.36 9.75
C ALA A 410 7.77 1.75 10.96
N ALA A 411 8.46 0.97 11.81
CA ALA A 411 7.90 0.37 13.02
C ALA A 411 7.51 1.43 14.06
N VAL A 412 8.18 2.57 14.08
CA VAL A 412 7.86 3.70 14.96
C VAL A 412 6.80 4.63 14.36
N GLY A 413 6.43 4.43 13.08
CA GLY A 413 5.43 5.25 12.38
C GLY A 413 6.01 6.44 11.63
N ARG A 414 7.33 6.47 11.36
CA ARG A 414 7.98 7.47 10.52
C ARG A 414 7.92 7.04 9.05
N SER A 415 7.57 7.95 8.14
CA SER A 415 7.44 7.70 6.70
C SER A 415 8.43 8.51 5.86
#